data_2d5b69907238ad5369c844d953ac1847
#
_entry.id   2d5b69907238ad5369c844d953ac1847
#
_cell.length_a   1.000
_cell.length_b   1.000
_cell.length_c   1.000
_cell.angle_alpha   90.00
_cell.angle_beta   90.00
_cell.angle_gamma   90.00
#
_symmetry.space_group_name_H-M   'P 1'
#
loop_
_entity.id
_entity.type
_entity.pdbx_description
1 polymer ?
#
loop_
_entity_poly.entity_id
_entity_poly.type
_entity_poly.pdbx_seq_one_letter_code
_entity_poly.pdbx_strand_id
1 'polypeptide(L)'
;MIYVPVNDLSQITPYIGVKDIPLDFLNKKKWSEKSKKSKIKAFDIASEILEAEAKRSLEESSEISFELDEYKKFCDGFNFSETPDQERAIKEVISDLISKKPQDRLICGEVGFGKTEVALRASFIVAQSNYQVCILAPTTVLAKQHFEVFKDRFADFPHNVCLLTREQTNTEKEEIYNRINDNSYSIIIGTHALFNKEISFKNLNLLIIDEEHKFGVRQKELIRSLKKGINVISLSATPIPR
;
A
#
# COMPACT_ATOMS: atom_id res chain seq x y z
N MET A 1 30.81 -18.75 -31.47
CA MET A 1 30.69 -17.32 -31.61
C MET A 1 29.23 -17.05 -31.94
N ILE A 2 28.57 -16.11 -31.22
CA ILE A 2 27.18 -15.77 -31.44
C ILE A 2 27.16 -14.37 -32.07
N TYR A 3 26.48 -14.23 -33.19
CA TYR A 3 26.28 -12.93 -33.83
C TYR A 3 24.91 -12.42 -33.46
N VAL A 4 24.83 -11.19 -32.99
CA VAL A 4 23.59 -10.49 -32.67
C VAL A 4 23.40 -9.38 -33.69
N PRO A 5 22.26 -9.30 -34.40
CA PRO A 5 21.98 -8.20 -35.30
C PRO A 5 22.02 -6.86 -34.55
N VAL A 6 22.47 -5.79 -35.24
CA VAL A 6 22.57 -4.45 -34.62
C VAL A 6 21.22 -3.96 -34.07
N ASN A 7 20.12 -4.33 -34.72
CA ASN A 7 18.77 -4.00 -34.27
C ASN A 7 18.35 -4.65 -32.94
N ASP A 8 19.03 -5.71 -32.52
CA ASP A 8 18.73 -6.46 -31.30
C ASP A 8 19.71 -6.16 -30.16
N LEU A 9 20.62 -5.19 -30.33
CA LEU A 9 21.59 -4.77 -29.31
C LEU A 9 20.92 -4.30 -28.02
N SER A 10 19.70 -3.75 -28.10
CA SER A 10 18.91 -3.35 -26.94
C SER A 10 18.48 -4.53 -26.03
N GLN A 11 18.55 -5.75 -26.53
CA GLN A 11 18.23 -6.97 -25.78
C GLN A 11 19.47 -7.51 -25.03
N ILE A 12 20.66 -6.94 -25.26
CA ILE A 12 21.90 -7.34 -24.58
C ILE A 12 22.11 -6.43 -23.38
N THR A 13 22.01 -6.99 -22.18
CA THR A 13 22.33 -6.28 -20.94
C THR A 13 23.57 -6.87 -20.29
N PRO A 14 24.41 -6.04 -19.65
CA PRO A 14 25.53 -6.55 -18.86
C PRO A 14 25.02 -7.49 -17.78
N TYR A 15 25.68 -8.63 -17.62
CA TYR A 15 25.32 -9.55 -16.55
C TYR A 15 25.77 -8.98 -15.20
N ILE A 16 24.80 -8.72 -14.32
CA ILE A 16 25.04 -8.25 -12.95
C ILE A 16 24.67 -9.40 -12.00
N GLY A 17 25.58 -10.34 -11.79
CA GLY A 17 25.32 -11.51 -10.95
C GLY A 17 26.58 -12.16 -10.37
N VAL A 18 26.44 -13.30 -9.71
CA VAL A 18 27.53 -14.03 -9.02
C VAL A 18 28.55 -14.57 -10.03
N LYS A 19 29.85 -14.52 -9.67
CA LYS A 19 30.99 -14.78 -10.58
C LYS A 19 31.07 -16.18 -11.20
N ASP A 20 30.41 -17.20 -10.66
CA ASP A 20 30.48 -18.59 -11.13
C ASP A 20 29.11 -19.15 -11.52
N ILE A 21 28.61 -18.72 -12.68
CA ILE A 21 27.40 -19.34 -13.25
C ILE A 21 27.78 -20.24 -14.42
N PRO A 22 27.33 -21.50 -14.44
CA PRO A 22 27.47 -22.35 -15.61
C PRO A 22 26.75 -21.73 -16.81
N LEU A 23 27.49 -21.42 -17.87
CA LEU A 23 26.95 -20.86 -19.11
C LEU A 23 25.91 -21.81 -19.72
N ASP A 24 24.76 -21.28 -20.05
CA ASP A 24 23.73 -22.02 -20.77
C ASP A 24 24.11 -22.09 -22.29
N PHE A 25 23.95 -23.26 -22.89
CA PHE A 25 24.20 -23.45 -24.30
C PHE A 25 22.90 -23.31 -25.09
N LEU A 26 22.90 -22.47 -26.14
CA LEU A 26 21.73 -22.13 -26.96
C LEU A 26 21.06 -23.37 -27.63
N ASN A 27 21.80 -24.44 -27.90
CA ASN A 27 21.32 -25.63 -28.57
C ASN A 27 20.91 -26.78 -27.64
N LYS A 28 20.86 -26.57 -26.32
CA LYS A 28 20.40 -27.64 -25.39
C LYS A 28 18.92 -27.46 -25.07
N LYS A 29 18.17 -28.58 -25.11
CA LYS A 29 16.74 -28.64 -24.67
C LYS A 29 16.47 -27.98 -23.30
N LYS A 30 17.47 -27.89 -22.42
CA LYS A 30 17.39 -27.25 -21.12
C LYS A 30 16.93 -25.78 -21.16
N TRP A 31 17.34 -24.98 -22.16
CA TRP A 31 16.88 -23.60 -22.27
C TRP A 31 15.40 -23.52 -22.65
N SER A 32 14.96 -24.33 -23.61
CA SER A 32 13.55 -24.37 -24.01
C SER A 32 12.64 -24.85 -22.87
N GLU A 33 13.11 -25.79 -22.04
CA GLU A 33 12.39 -26.27 -20.87
C GLU A 33 12.33 -25.22 -19.75
N LYS A 34 13.44 -24.51 -19.47
CA LYS A 34 13.47 -23.38 -18.52
C LYS A 34 12.54 -22.26 -18.98
N SER A 35 12.59 -21.90 -20.27
CA SER A 35 11.72 -20.87 -20.84
C SER A 35 10.24 -21.27 -20.74
N LYS A 36 9.89 -22.52 -21.07
CA LYS A 36 8.52 -23.04 -20.91
C LYS A 36 8.07 -23.01 -19.46
N LYS A 37 8.91 -23.47 -18.52
CA LYS A 37 8.59 -23.41 -17.07
C LYS A 37 8.39 -21.98 -16.58
N SER A 38 9.21 -21.02 -17.04
CA SER A 38 9.05 -19.62 -16.69
C SER A 38 7.76 -19.01 -17.26
N LYS A 39 7.41 -19.38 -18.51
CA LYS A 39 6.14 -18.94 -19.12
C LYS A 39 4.92 -19.52 -18.38
N ILE A 40 4.96 -20.79 -18.01
CA ILE A 40 3.88 -21.42 -17.22
C ILE A 40 3.73 -20.71 -15.88
N LYS A 41 4.82 -20.50 -15.14
CA LYS A 41 4.78 -19.75 -13.88
C LYS A 41 4.26 -18.33 -14.03
N ALA A 42 4.64 -17.62 -15.09
CA ALA A 42 4.14 -16.28 -15.37
C ALA A 42 2.63 -16.30 -15.68
N PHE A 43 2.16 -17.33 -16.39
CA PHE A 43 0.74 -17.52 -16.67
C PHE A 43 -0.06 -17.85 -15.41
N ASP A 44 0.48 -18.73 -14.55
CA ASP A 44 -0.15 -19.09 -13.28
C ASP A 44 -0.30 -17.83 -12.38
N ILE A 45 0.78 -17.03 -12.25
CA ILE A 45 0.76 -15.77 -11.49
C ILE A 45 -0.26 -14.78 -12.08
N ALA A 46 -0.29 -14.63 -13.42
CA ALA A 46 -1.25 -13.76 -14.08
C ALA A 46 -2.69 -14.23 -13.82
N SER A 47 -2.94 -15.53 -13.86
CA SER A 47 -4.25 -16.11 -13.57
C SER A 47 -4.66 -15.85 -12.11
N GLU A 48 -3.76 -16.03 -11.15
CA GLU A 48 -4.01 -15.73 -9.74
C GLU A 48 -4.35 -14.24 -9.52
N ILE A 49 -3.63 -13.31 -10.19
CA ILE A 49 -3.89 -11.88 -10.12
C ILE A 49 -5.27 -11.56 -10.68
N LEU A 50 -5.61 -12.09 -11.88
CA LEU A 50 -6.91 -11.89 -12.51
C LEU A 50 -8.05 -12.45 -11.66
N GLU A 51 -7.86 -13.62 -11.07
CA GLU A 51 -8.87 -14.23 -10.18
C GLU A 51 -9.07 -13.42 -8.90
N ALA A 52 -7.99 -12.89 -8.31
CA ALA A 52 -8.06 -12.01 -7.15
C ALA A 52 -8.80 -10.71 -7.49
N GLU A 53 -8.51 -10.10 -8.64
CA GLU A 53 -9.15 -8.88 -9.11
C GLU A 53 -10.64 -9.11 -9.46
N ALA A 54 -10.95 -10.23 -10.11
CA ALA A 54 -12.33 -10.61 -10.40
C ALA A 54 -13.15 -10.83 -9.12
N LYS A 55 -12.58 -11.48 -8.10
CA LYS A 55 -13.22 -11.62 -6.78
C LYS A 55 -13.45 -10.26 -6.13
N ARG A 56 -12.45 -9.38 -6.16
CA ARG A 56 -12.53 -8.03 -5.60
C ARG A 56 -13.62 -7.19 -6.28
N SER A 57 -13.76 -7.30 -7.60
CA SER A 57 -14.79 -6.57 -8.35
C SER A 57 -16.23 -6.98 -8.01
N LEU A 58 -16.42 -8.15 -7.39
CA LEU A 58 -17.70 -8.66 -6.91
C LEU A 58 -17.97 -8.31 -5.44
N GLU A 59 -16.95 -7.82 -4.71
CA GLU A 59 -17.13 -7.38 -3.32
C GLU A 59 -17.72 -5.97 -3.30
N GLU A 60 -18.62 -5.73 -2.35
CA GLU A 60 -19.15 -4.40 -2.08
C GLU A 60 -18.34 -3.74 -0.97
N SER A 61 -17.93 -2.50 -1.18
CA SER A 61 -17.32 -1.67 -0.14
C SER A 61 -18.39 -1.03 0.72
N SER A 62 -18.06 -0.78 1.97
CA SER A 62 -18.94 -0.04 2.87
C SER A 62 -19.16 1.38 2.35
N GLU A 63 -20.37 1.90 2.54
CA GLU A 63 -20.71 3.26 2.13
C GLU A 63 -19.94 4.28 2.98
N ILE A 64 -19.18 5.14 2.32
CA ILE A 64 -18.44 6.25 2.94
C ILE A 64 -19.20 7.53 2.66
N SER A 65 -19.58 8.22 3.73
CA SER A 65 -20.19 9.54 3.70
C SER A 65 -19.44 10.47 4.64
N PHE A 66 -19.23 11.71 4.24
CA PHE A 66 -18.49 12.69 5.04
C PHE A 66 -19.10 14.09 4.94
N GLU A 67 -18.88 14.90 5.97
CA GLU A 67 -19.34 16.28 6.01
C GLU A 67 -18.34 17.22 5.34
N LEU A 68 -18.82 17.95 4.33
CA LEU A 68 -17.97 18.80 3.48
C LEU A 68 -17.30 19.96 4.26
N ASP A 69 -18.00 20.52 5.26
CA ASP A 69 -17.47 21.65 6.01
C ASP A 69 -16.36 21.23 6.98
N GLU A 70 -16.45 20.06 7.58
CA GLU A 70 -15.36 19.51 8.38
C GLU A 70 -14.17 19.08 7.51
N TYR A 71 -14.46 18.50 6.35
CA TYR A 71 -13.40 18.18 5.38
C TYR A 71 -12.65 19.45 4.92
N LYS A 72 -13.35 20.57 4.66
CA LYS A 72 -12.70 21.83 4.33
C LYS A 72 -11.81 22.35 5.46
N LYS A 73 -12.28 22.31 6.71
CA LYS A 73 -11.46 22.65 7.88
C LYS A 73 -10.20 21.80 7.97
N PHE A 74 -10.31 20.51 7.69
CA PHE A 74 -9.16 19.63 7.64
C PHE A 74 -8.19 20.02 6.51
N CYS A 75 -8.70 20.39 5.34
CA CYS A 75 -7.90 20.86 4.21
C CYS A 75 -7.16 22.18 4.53
N ASP A 76 -7.80 23.10 5.25
CA ASP A 76 -7.21 24.39 5.66
C ASP A 76 -5.98 24.22 6.57
N GLY A 77 -5.85 23.08 7.23
CA GLY A 77 -4.64 22.70 7.97
C GLY A 77 -3.43 22.34 7.10
N PHE A 78 -3.56 22.34 5.78
CA PHE A 78 -2.43 22.14 4.86
C PHE A 78 -1.80 23.50 4.51
N ASN A 79 -0.56 23.72 4.99
CA ASN A 79 0.13 25.00 4.89
C ASN A 79 0.69 25.32 3.48
N PHE A 80 0.37 24.53 2.46
CA PHE A 80 0.85 24.69 1.10
C PHE A 80 -0.33 24.74 0.13
N SER A 81 -0.08 25.25 -1.08
CA SER A 81 -1.04 25.14 -2.18
C SER A 81 -0.85 23.80 -2.89
N GLU A 82 -1.95 23.11 -3.18
CA GLU A 82 -1.88 21.85 -3.94
C GLU A 82 -1.42 22.12 -5.38
N THR A 83 -0.63 21.21 -5.90
CA THR A 83 -0.34 21.19 -7.34
C THR A 83 -1.53 20.60 -8.11
N PRO A 84 -1.69 20.91 -9.41
CA PRO A 84 -2.78 20.34 -10.22
C PRO A 84 -2.82 18.81 -10.20
N ASP A 85 -1.66 18.14 -10.11
CA ASP A 85 -1.57 16.68 -10.02
C ASP A 85 -2.02 16.16 -8.65
N GLN A 86 -1.70 16.86 -7.57
CA GLN A 86 -2.19 16.53 -6.23
C GLN A 86 -3.72 16.68 -6.15
N GLU A 87 -4.27 17.80 -6.66
CA GLU A 87 -5.72 17.98 -6.70
C GLU A 87 -6.42 16.87 -7.48
N ARG A 88 -5.88 16.50 -8.63
CA ARG A 88 -6.42 15.41 -9.43
C ARG A 88 -6.38 14.10 -8.67
N ALA A 89 -5.25 13.74 -8.07
CA ALA A 89 -5.09 12.51 -7.29
C ALA A 89 -6.05 12.48 -6.09
N ILE A 90 -6.20 13.58 -5.38
CA ILE A 90 -7.14 13.70 -4.25
C ILE A 90 -8.59 13.49 -4.73
N LYS A 91 -9.00 14.17 -5.80
CA LYS A 91 -10.36 14.04 -6.35
C LYS A 91 -10.67 12.60 -6.79
N GLU A 92 -9.71 11.94 -7.45
CA GLU A 92 -9.84 10.55 -7.88
C GLU A 92 -9.93 9.59 -6.68
N VAL A 93 -9.08 9.77 -5.66
CA VAL A 93 -9.13 8.96 -4.43
C VAL A 93 -10.46 9.15 -3.71
N ILE A 94 -10.96 10.36 -3.58
CA ILE A 94 -12.27 10.63 -2.96
C ILE A 94 -13.40 9.94 -3.74
N SER A 95 -13.37 10.05 -5.07
CA SER A 95 -14.34 9.37 -5.94
C SER A 95 -14.31 7.85 -5.77
N ASP A 96 -13.13 7.27 -5.64
CA ASP A 96 -12.94 5.84 -5.39
C ASP A 96 -13.53 5.44 -4.03
N LEU A 97 -13.23 6.20 -2.97
CA LEU A 97 -13.71 5.92 -1.62
C LEU A 97 -15.25 5.95 -1.50
N ILE A 98 -15.90 6.88 -2.21
CA ILE A 98 -17.36 6.98 -2.23
C ILE A 98 -17.99 5.89 -3.09
N SER A 99 -17.23 5.28 -4.00
CA SER A 99 -17.72 4.20 -4.83
C SER A 99 -18.04 2.98 -3.95
N LYS A 100 -19.11 2.22 -4.32
CA LYS A 100 -19.48 1.00 -3.60
C LYS A 100 -18.60 -0.21 -3.91
N LYS A 101 -17.43 0.03 -4.52
CA LYS A 101 -16.47 -1.03 -4.90
C LYS A 101 -15.13 -0.78 -4.25
N PRO A 102 -14.51 -1.80 -3.65
CA PRO A 102 -13.17 -1.67 -3.07
C PRO A 102 -12.16 -1.32 -4.17
N GLN A 103 -11.40 -0.26 -3.95
CA GLN A 103 -10.39 0.21 -4.92
C GLN A 103 -8.96 -0.15 -4.46
N ASP A 104 -8.06 -0.36 -5.41
CA ASP A 104 -6.60 -0.51 -5.17
C ASP A 104 -5.86 0.48 -6.05
N ARG A 105 -5.56 1.66 -5.50
CA ARG A 105 -4.96 2.77 -6.23
C ARG A 105 -3.49 2.93 -5.88
N LEU A 106 -2.67 3.08 -6.90
CA LEU A 106 -1.26 3.42 -6.78
C LEU A 106 -1.07 4.93 -6.98
N ILE A 107 -0.52 5.61 -5.96
CA ILE A 107 -0.13 7.02 -6.01
C ILE A 107 1.39 7.07 -6.21
N CYS A 108 1.80 7.48 -7.40
CA CYS A 108 3.20 7.64 -7.75
C CYS A 108 3.62 9.11 -7.71
N GLY A 109 4.77 9.38 -7.12
CA GLY A 109 5.36 10.73 -7.11
C GLY A 109 6.71 10.68 -6.41
N GLU A 110 7.63 11.56 -6.75
CA GLU A 110 8.95 11.64 -6.13
C GLU A 110 8.85 11.93 -4.62
N VAL A 111 9.97 11.75 -3.93
CA VAL A 111 10.09 12.07 -2.49
C VAL A 111 9.86 13.58 -2.32
N GLY A 112 9.02 13.97 -1.35
CA GLY A 112 8.67 15.37 -1.10
C GLY A 112 7.49 15.93 -1.92
N PHE A 113 6.93 15.17 -2.86
CA PHE A 113 5.80 15.62 -3.71
C PHE A 113 4.42 15.52 -3.02
N GLY A 114 4.39 15.41 -1.70
CA GLY A 114 3.14 15.51 -0.93
C GLY A 114 2.19 14.32 -1.04
N LYS A 115 2.70 13.11 -1.38
CA LYS A 115 1.89 11.88 -1.35
C LYS A 115 1.18 11.67 -0.01
N THR A 116 1.82 12.09 1.07
CA THR A 116 1.27 12.01 2.43
C THR A 116 0.00 12.84 2.58
N GLU A 117 -0.13 13.99 1.89
CA GLU A 117 -1.35 14.80 1.94
C GLU A 117 -2.54 14.06 1.32
N VAL A 118 -2.33 13.34 0.23
CA VAL A 118 -3.38 12.48 -0.36
C VAL A 118 -3.83 11.42 0.64
N ALA A 119 -2.87 10.79 1.33
CA ALA A 119 -3.15 9.80 2.37
C ALA A 119 -3.89 10.39 3.57
N LEU A 120 -3.52 11.59 4.03
CA LEU A 120 -4.17 12.31 5.12
C LEU A 120 -5.64 12.60 4.80
N ARG A 121 -5.94 13.15 3.62
CA ARG A 121 -7.31 13.47 3.20
C ARG A 121 -8.18 12.23 3.04
N ALA A 122 -7.63 11.17 2.45
CA ALA A 122 -8.31 9.89 2.36
C ALA A 122 -8.64 9.32 3.75
N SER A 123 -7.66 9.37 4.67
CA SER A 123 -7.82 8.90 6.03
C SER A 123 -8.86 9.69 6.82
N PHE A 124 -8.93 11.01 6.62
CA PHE A 124 -9.92 11.87 7.27
C PHE A 124 -11.35 11.47 6.89
N ILE A 125 -11.61 11.32 5.59
CA ILE A 125 -12.93 10.94 5.07
C ILE A 125 -13.39 9.59 5.62
N VAL A 126 -12.48 8.61 5.65
CA VAL A 126 -12.77 7.27 6.15
C VAL A 126 -12.99 7.28 7.67
N ALA A 127 -12.17 8.00 8.42
CA ALA A 127 -12.30 8.14 9.87
C ALA A 127 -13.59 8.86 10.26
N GLN A 128 -14.00 9.89 9.52
CA GLN A 128 -15.25 10.62 9.72
C GLN A 128 -16.48 9.72 9.52
N SER A 129 -16.37 8.70 8.68
CA SER A 129 -17.41 7.67 8.49
C SER A 129 -17.38 6.56 9.55
N ASN A 130 -16.62 6.73 10.65
CA ASN A 130 -16.44 5.75 11.74
C ASN A 130 -15.76 4.44 11.32
N TYR A 131 -14.98 4.45 10.23
CA TYR A 131 -14.16 3.33 9.82
C TYR A 131 -12.70 3.50 10.26
N GLN A 132 -12.02 2.36 10.39
CA GLN A 132 -10.60 2.35 10.72
C GLN A 132 -9.74 2.48 9.45
N VAL A 133 -8.62 3.18 9.61
CA VAL A 133 -7.57 3.33 8.61
C VAL A 133 -6.30 2.68 9.14
N CYS A 134 -5.70 1.80 8.35
CA CYS A 134 -4.42 1.19 8.66
C CYS A 134 -3.34 1.73 7.72
N ILE A 135 -2.25 2.26 8.29
CA ILE A 135 -1.11 2.78 7.54
C ILE A 135 0.11 1.90 7.81
N LEU A 136 0.57 1.23 6.77
CA LEU A 136 1.68 0.30 6.85
C LEU A 136 2.96 0.92 6.28
N ALA A 137 3.96 1.09 7.13
CA ALA A 137 5.28 1.59 6.77
C ALA A 137 6.35 0.48 6.85
N PRO A 138 7.33 0.45 5.96
CA PRO A 138 8.35 -0.62 5.92
C PRO A 138 9.34 -0.55 7.08
N THR A 139 9.52 0.60 7.69
CA THR A 139 10.47 0.81 8.80
C THR A 139 9.83 1.55 9.96
N THR A 140 10.38 1.34 11.17
CA THR A 140 9.94 2.06 12.37
C THR A 140 10.12 3.57 12.25
N VAL A 141 11.19 4.02 11.58
CA VAL A 141 11.45 5.45 11.38
C VAL A 141 10.34 6.08 10.53
N LEU A 142 9.99 5.47 9.40
CA LEU A 142 8.90 5.95 8.55
C LEU A 142 7.55 5.89 9.27
N ALA A 143 7.28 4.83 10.04
CA ALA A 143 6.06 4.74 10.83
C ALA A 143 5.96 5.88 11.86
N LYS A 144 7.06 6.23 12.54
CA LYS A 144 7.12 7.38 13.46
C LYS A 144 6.90 8.71 12.73
N GLN A 145 7.52 8.90 11.57
CA GLN A 145 7.32 10.11 10.76
C GLN A 145 5.86 10.28 10.35
N HIS A 146 5.23 9.22 9.86
CA HIS A 146 3.79 9.24 9.55
C HIS A 146 2.97 9.55 10.80
N PHE A 147 3.30 8.90 11.93
CA PHE A 147 2.56 9.10 13.18
C PHE A 147 2.57 10.56 13.63
N GLU A 148 3.72 11.24 13.65
CA GLU A 148 3.81 12.64 14.06
C GLU A 148 2.99 13.53 13.11
N VAL A 149 3.13 13.35 11.81
CA VAL A 149 2.36 14.14 10.82
C VAL A 149 0.85 13.92 10.97
N PHE A 150 0.42 12.68 11.16
CA PHE A 150 -1.01 12.36 11.35
C PHE A 150 -1.52 12.86 12.68
N LYS A 151 -0.78 12.68 13.75
CA LYS A 151 -1.13 13.17 15.09
C LYS A 151 -1.35 14.67 15.11
N ASP A 152 -0.45 15.43 14.47
CA ASP A 152 -0.55 16.90 14.41
C ASP A 152 -1.77 17.34 13.58
N ARG A 153 -2.00 16.70 12.41
CA ARG A 153 -3.12 17.05 11.52
C ARG A 153 -4.49 16.66 12.07
N PHE A 154 -4.55 15.65 12.92
CA PHE A 154 -5.80 15.19 13.53
C PHE A 154 -6.02 15.72 14.95
N ALA A 155 -5.14 16.60 15.46
CA ALA A 155 -5.19 17.09 16.83
C ALA A 155 -6.52 17.79 17.20
N ASP A 156 -7.11 18.52 16.24
CA ASP A 156 -8.36 19.27 16.45
C ASP A 156 -9.62 18.46 16.09
N PHE A 157 -9.48 17.19 15.77
CA PHE A 157 -10.58 16.32 15.34
C PHE A 157 -10.76 15.12 16.28
N PRO A 158 -11.98 14.59 16.44
CA PRO A 158 -12.29 13.51 17.37
C PRO A 158 -11.81 12.13 16.88
N HIS A 159 -10.65 12.07 16.24
CA HIS A 159 -10.11 10.85 15.64
C HIS A 159 -8.77 10.50 16.27
N ASN A 160 -8.72 9.37 16.97
CA ASN A 160 -7.53 8.94 17.67
C ASN A 160 -6.55 8.24 16.72
N VAL A 161 -5.28 8.68 16.80
CA VAL A 161 -4.16 8.11 16.05
C VAL A 161 -3.29 7.29 16.97
N CYS A 162 -2.89 6.09 16.58
CA CYS A 162 -1.93 5.29 17.34
C CYS A 162 -0.75 4.82 16.47
N LEU A 163 0.36 4.55 17.14
CA LEU A 163 1.56 3.98 16.54
C LEU A 163 1.80 2.58 17.12
N LEU A 164 2.00 1.59 16.26
CA LEU A 164 2.36 0.24 16.64
C LEU A 164 3.61 -0.25 15.91
N THR A 165 4.68 -0.45 16.67
CA THR A 165 5.97 -0.94 16.18
C THR A 165 6.51 -2.03 17.10
N ARG A 166 7.68 -2.55 16.79
CA ARG A 166 8.36 -3.50 17.69
C ARG A 166 8.94 -2.88 18.97
N GLU A 167 9.04 -1.55 19.03
CA GLU A 167 9.75 -0.85 20.10
C GLU A 167 8.92 -0.72 21.39
N GLN A 168 7.58 -0.81 21.32
CA GLN A 168 6.73 -0.81 22.49
C GLN A 168 6.94 -2.08 23.34
N THR A 169 6.76 -1.95 24.62
CA THR A 169 6.73 -3.06 25.58
C THR A 169 5.53 -3.98 25.32
N ASN A 170 5.55 -5.17 25.88
CA ASN A 170 4.41 -6.11 25.71
C ASN A 170 3.12 -5.55 26.30
N THR A 171 3.19 -4.91 27.47
CA THR A 171 2.04 -4.29 28.13
C THR A 171 1.43 -3.17 27.29
N GLU A 172 2.26 -2.28 26.73
CA GLU A 172 1.79 -1.22 25.85
C GLU A 172 1.15 -1.79 24.57
N LYS A 173 1.72 -2.87 24.02
CA LYS A 173 1.14 -3.53 22.85
C LYS A 173 -0.23 -4.13 23.12
N GLU A 174 -0.38 -4.82 24.25
CA GLU A 174 -1.67 -5.39 24.67
C GLU A 174 -2.74 -4.30 24.81
N GLU A 175 -2.40 -3.17 25.43
CA GLU A 175 -3.30 -2.03 25.53
C GLU A 175 -3.69 -1.49 24.15
N ILE A 176 -2.71 -1.32 23.25
CA ILE A 176 -2.96 -0.88 21.88
C ILE A 176 -3.83 -1.88 21.13
N TYR A 177 -3.59 -3.19 21.26
CA TYR A 177 -4.40 -4.22 20.61
C TYR A 177 -5.85 -4.16 21.09
N ASN A 178 -6.09 -4.05 22.38
CA ASN A 178 -7.42 -3.92 22.94
C ASN A 178 -8.15 -2.70 22.37
N ARG A 179 -7.49 -1.55 22.30
CA ARG A 179 -8.06 -0.31 21.75
C ARG A 179 -8.24 -0.32 20.24
N ILE A 180 -7.46 -1.09 19.47
CA ILE A 180 -7.72 -1.36 18.06
C ILE A 180 -8.96 -2.25 17.92
N ASN A 181 -9.03 -3.31 18.73
CA ASN A 181 -10.09 -4.30 18.69
C ASN A 181 -11.45 -3.74 19.15
N ASP A 182 -11.49 -2.75 20.01
CA ASP A 182 -12.72 -2.07 20.46
C ASP A 182 -13.12 -0.86 19.60
N ASN A 183 -12.36 -0.57 18.55
CA ASN A 183 -12.56 0.56 17.62
C ASN A 183 -12.28 1.94 18.24
N SER A 184 -11.51 2.02 19.33
CA SER A 184 -11.13 3.30 19.97
C SER A 184 -10.10 4.10 19.17
N TYR A 185 -9.37 3.46 18.27
CA TYR A 185 -8.47 4.12 17.32
C TYR A 185 -9.06 4.15 15.91
N SER A 186 -9.16 5.36 15.36
CA SER A 186 -9.60 5.57 13.97
C SER A 186 -8.45 5.35 12.99
N ILE A 187 -7.22 5.72 13.38
CA ILE A 187 -6.04 5.66 12.52
C ILE A 187 -4.94 4.88 13.21
N ILE A 188 -4.52 3.80 12.60
CA ILE A 188 -3.54 2.88 13.12
C ILE A 188 -2.32 2.87 12.19
N ILE A 189 -1.19 3.38 12.68
CA ILE A 189 0.05 3.48 11.92
C ILE A 189 1.06 2.49 12.49
N GLY A 190 1.73 1.74 11.64
CA GLY A 190 2.74 0.82 12.15
C GLY A 190 3.55 0.11 11.08
N THR A 191 4.34 -0.83 11.56
CA THR A 191 5.15 -1.73 10.73
C THR A 191 4.50 -3.11 10.65
N HIS A 192 5.29 -4.13 10.32
CA HIS A 192 4.83 -5.53 10.35
C HIS A 192 4.24 -5.99 11.70
N ALA A 193 4.39 -5.22 12.78
CA ALA A 193 3.73 -5.47 14.06
C ALA A 193 2.19 -5.48 13.94
N LEU A 194 1.64 -4.78 12.93
CA LEU A 194 0.22 -4.76 12.60
C LEU A 194 -0.34 -6.10 12.12
N PHE A 195 0.52 -7.05 11.77
CA PHE A 195 0.11 -8.42 11.37
C PHE A 195 0.03 -9.39 12.55
N ASN A 196 0.07 -8.89 13.79
CA ASN A 196 -0.10 -9.77 14.95
C ASN A 196 -1.52 -10.36 14.94
N LYS A 197 -1.63 -11.65 15.28
CA LYS A 197 -2.89 -12.40 15.33
C LYS A 197 -3.87 -11.89 16.39
N GLU A 198 -3.38 -11.16 17.39
CA GLU A 198 -4.17 -10.56 18.45
C GLU A 198 -4.91 -9.30 18.00
N ILE A 199 -4.55 -8.76 16.83
CA ILE A 199 -5.21 -7.61 16.22
C ILE A 199 -6.36 -8.10 15.34
N SER A 200 -7.55 -7.64 15.66
CA SER A 200 -8.76 -7.86 14.85
C SER A 200 -9.42 -6.53 14.55
N PHE A 201 -9.16 -6.00 13.37
CA PHE A 201 -9.81 -4.79 12.93
C PHE A 201 -11.32 -5.02 12.75
N LYS A 202 -12.16 -4.32 13.50
CA LYS A 202 -13.63 -4.47 13.39
C LYS A 202 -14.20 -3.76 12.17
N ASN A 203 -13.69 -2.57 11.88
CA ASN A 203 -14.25 -1.68 10.88
C ASN A 203 -13.16 -1.14 9.93
N LEU A 204 -12.16 -1.96 9.56
CA LEU A 204 -11.13 -1.53 8.62
C LEU A 204 -11.73 -1.32 7.24
N ASN A 205 -11.61 -0.10 6.71
CA ASN A 205 -12.08 0.23 5.37
C ASN A 205 -10.97 0.73 4.44
N LEU A 206 -9.89 1.28 5.00
CA LEU A 206 -8.77 1.81 4.20
C LEU A 206 -7.43 1.25 4.70
N LEU A 207 -6.67 0.69 3.77
CA LEU A 207 -5.28 0.30 3.98
C LEU A 207 -4.37 1.18 3.12
N ILE A 208 -3.48 1.93 3.75
CA ILE A 208 -2.45 2.72 3.08
C ILE A 208 -1.12 1.99 3.23
N ILE A 209 -0.41 1.78 2.13
CA ILE A 209 0.87 1.07 2.11
C ILE A 209 1.93 2.01 1.58
N ASP A 210 2.88 2.37 2.41
CA ASP A 210 4.02 3.18 1.97
C ASP A 210 5.16 2.28 1.48
N GLU A 211 5.66 2.57 0.27
CA GLU A 211 6.77 1.88 -0.36
C GLU A 211 6.63 0.33 -0.36
N GLU A 212 5.53 -0.17 -0.90
CA GLU A 212 5.18 -1.61 -0.93
C GLU A 212 6.34 -2.51 -1.43
N HIS A 213 7.19 -2.00 -2.31
CA HIS A 213 8.34 -2.73 -2.84
C HIS A 213 9.39 -3.09 -1.79
N LYS A 214 9.44 -2.39 -0.64
CA LYS A 214 10.38 -2.64 0.47
C LYS A 214 9.94 -3.80 1.37
N PHE A 215 8.71 -4.30 1.23
CA PHE A 215 8.24 -5.44 2.01
C PHE A 215 8.72 -6.77 1.44
N GLY A 216 9.10 -7.67 2.33
CA GLY A 216 9.50 -9.05 1.98
C GLY A 216 8.31 -9.90 1.53
N VAL A 217 8.58 -11.04 0.91
CA VAL A 217 7.55 -11.95 0.34
C VAL A 217 6.47 -12.32 1.37
N ARG A 218 6.87 -12.71 2.57
CA ARG A 218 5.97 -13.10 3.67
C ARG A 218 5.05 -11.94 4.11
N GLN A 219 5.57 -10.72 4.13
CA GLN A 219 4.80 -9.52 4.48
C GLN A 219 3.80 -9.19 3.39
N LYS A 220 4.17 -9.34 2.12
CA LYS A 220 3.26 -9.14 0.98
C LYS A 220 2.08 -10.11 0.97
N GLU A 221 2.28 -11.34 1.41
CA GLU A 221 1.18 -12.31 1.59
C GLU A 221 0.21 -11.86 2.68
N LEU A 222 0.71 -11.35 3.81
CA LEU A 222 -0.10 -10.80 4.89
C LEU A 222 -0.85 -9.53 4.44
N ILE A 223 -0.18 -8.64 3.71
CA ILE A 223 -0.81 -7.47 3.09
C ILE A 223 -1.97 -7.89 2.18
N ARG A 224 -1.76 -8.91 1.34
CA ARG A 224 -2.82 -9.43 0.46
C ARG A 224 -4.03 -9.93 1.23
N SER A 225 -3.83 -10.54 2.41
CA SER A 225 -4.94 -10.99 3.26
C SER A 225 -5.76 -9.84 3.85
N LEU A 226 -5.11 -8.70 4.16
CA LEU A 226 -5.79 -7.49 4.66
C LEU A 226 -6.52 -6.73 3.54
N LYS A 227 -6.06 -6.86 2.29
CA LYS A 227 -6.66 -6.15 1.14
C LYS A 227 -8.07 -6.62 0.76
N LYS A 228 -8.58 -7.68 1.35
CA LYS A 228 -9.89 -8.24 0.97
C LYS A 228 -11.03 -7.34 1.42
N GLY A 229 -11.86 -6.91 0.47
CA GLY A 229 -13.07 -6.14 0.72
C GLY A 229 -12.86 -4.70 1.20
N ILE A 230 -11.63 -4.18 1.21
CA ILE A 230 -11.32 -2.82 1.67
C ILE A 230 -10.64 -1.99 0.58
N ASN A 231 -10.70 -0.68 0.74
CA ASN A 231 -9.97 0.26 -0.11
C ASN A 231 -8.48 0.21 0.19
N VAL A 232 -7.66 0.29 -0.85
CA VAL A 232 -6.20 0.28 -0.73
C VAL A 232 -5.60 1.45 -1.48
N ILE A 233 -4.65 2.13 -0.84
CA ILE A 233 -3.81 3.16 -1.44
C ILE A 233 -2.36 2.74 -1.24
N SER A 234 -1.65 2.51 -2.33
CA SER A 234 -0.20 2.28 -2.30
C SER A 234 0.54 3.56 -2.68
N LEU A 235 1.45 4.01 -1.81
CA LEU A 235 2.30 5.18 -2.06
C LEU A 235 3.67 4.68 -2.54
N SER A 236 4.18 5.23 -3.64
CA SER A 236 5.52 4.86 -4.14
C SER A 236 6.24 6.03 -4.80
N ALA A 237 7.55 6.11 -4.58
CA ALA A 237 8.39 7.08 -5.29
C ALA A 237 8.78 6.59 -6.69
N THR A 238 8.79 5.27 -6.91
CA THR A 238 9.17 4.68 -8.20
C THR A 238 8.06 3.77 -8.71
N PRO A 239 7.48 4.06 -9.88
CA PRO A 239 6.56 3.13 -10.52
C PRO A 239 7.35 1.90 -10.99
N ILE A 240 7.33 0.82 -10.22
CA ILE A 240 7.86 -0.47 -10.67
C ILE A 240 6.71 -1.16 -11.41
N PRO A 241 6.85 -1.49 -12.70
CA PRO A 241 5.87 -2.29 -13.42
C PRO A 241 5.65 -3.61 -12.68
N ARG A 242 4.41 -3.92 -12.38
CA ARG A 242 4.02 -5.22 -11.79
C ARG A 242 3.95 -6.28 -12.86
#